data_9fb6cdd8dd673ee6e54416288ae965e0
#
_entry.id   9fb6cdd8dd673ee6e54416288ae965e0
#
_cell.length_a   1.000
_cell.length_b   1.000
_cell.length_c   1.000
_cell.angle_alpha   90.00
_cell.angle_beta   90.00
_cell.angle_gamma   90.00
#
_symmetry.space_group_name_H-M   'P 1'
#
loop_
_entity.id
_entity.type
_entity.pdbx_description
1 polymer ?
#
loop_
_entity_poly.entity_id
_entity_poly.type
_entity_poly.pdbx_seq_one_letter_code
_entity_poly.pdbx_strand_id
1 'polypeptide(L)'
;MNIELQMTYWLAEGTGLGETVKPLIEYMENLLVPRGEHTATLHHGVRGWTTYTFSNIWAHTGPTSQHESFYFPAANAWLCQHAWDRYLYSQDYYFLRDHGYKLMKGAAQFWLDSLVRDHDNTTFLTSPAYSPEHGPFTEGTALDQQLIWQLFNNTLEAIAVVGERDKVFVQNLTSTLENLSPGLKIGNVGQLQEWNLDFDDPNEAHRHLAPFWAVYPGQQIFLPQNETNGPSREELLEAAQRTLDDRGMGKTQGNLGWPKSWRAVLWTRLGNGTKAYKALHLFKKYNIKHPNLLDFEEGLSGQLGLGTAIVEMIIQSQMPGQVDVLTNADSGLPERWLKAGSVQGFRTRDGHNVTAVWEEAKVRSVEISATLKAADVRVRIGTLRGDKTPSEKVHVSIKGSSKPVVFTREEDTIVLTMAKGQTYLIAIDP
;
A
#
# COMPACT_ATOMS: atom_id res chain seq x y z
N MET A 1 -6.88 -0.16 15.19
CA MET A 1 -7.30 -0.18 13.76
C MET A 1 -6.67 0.96 12.96
N ASN A 2 -5.70 1.68 13.50
CA ASN A 2 -5.08 2.81 12.79
C ASN A 2 -3.65 2.53 12.30
N ILE A 3 -3.10 1.34 12.45
CA ILE A 3 -1.85 0.84 11.84
C ILE A 3 -1.48 -0.59 12.27
N GLU A 4 -1.53 -0.93 13.57
CA GLU A 4 -0.92 -2.17 14.08
C GLU A 4 -1.57 -3.42 13.46
N LEU A 5 -2.90 -3.47 13.40
CA LEU A 5 -3.60 -4.59 12.78
C LEU A 5 -3.24 -4.69 11.30
N GLN A 6 -3.29 -3.58 10.59
CA GLN A 6 -3.02 -3.54 9.16
C GLN A 6 -1.58 -3.97 8.85
N MET A 7 -0.60 -3.41 9.58
CA MET A 7 0.82 -3.75 9.39
C MET A 7 1.11 -5.23 9.68
N THR A 8 0.36 -5.84 10.60
CA THR A 8 0.48 -7.27 10.89
C THR A 8 0.19 -8.14 9.67
N TYR A 9 -0.66 -7.69 8.76
CA TYR A 9 -1.02 -8.45 7.55
C TYR A 9 -0.26 -8.04 6.29
N TRP A 10 0.51 -6.97 6.29
CA TRP A 10 1.19 -6.47 5.07
C TRP A 10 2.12 -7.49 4.41
N LEU A 11 2.77 -8.35 5.22
CA LEU A 11 3.72 -9.34 4.73
C LEU A 11 3.06 -10.55 4.05
N ALA A 12 1.81 -10.88 4.43
CA ALA A 12 1.18 -12.15 4.13
C ALA A 12 1.08 -12.44 2.63
N GLU A 13 0.51 -11.54 1.86
CA GLU A 13 0.27 -11.77 0.43
C GLU A 13 1.57 -11.85 -0.37
N GLY A 14 2.50 -10.91 -0.15
CA GLY A 14 3.78 -10.85 -0.89
C GLY A 14 4.69 -12.05 -0.66
N THR A 15 4.56 -12.73 0.47
CA THR A 15 5.34 -13.94 0.81
C THR A 15 4.61 -15.25 0.48
N GLY A 16 3.45 -15.18 -0.17
CA GLY A 16 2.67 -16.36 -0.53
C GLY A 16 1.91 -17.00 0.63
N LEU A 17 1.74 -16.28 1.75
CA LEU A 17 1.02 -16.72 2.95
C LEU A 17 -0.39 -16.13 3.02
N GLY A 18 -0.99 -15.83 1.88
CA GLY A 18 -2.29 -15.16 1.81
C GLY A 18 -3.44 -15.89 2.52
N GLU A 19 -3.34 -17.20 2.74
CA GLU A 19 -4.32 -17.95 3.55
C GLU A 19 -4.39 -17.46 4.99
N THR A 20 -3.33 -16.83 5.50
CA THR A 20 -3.31 -16.27 6.86
C THR A 20 -4.17 -15.01 7.00
N VAL A 21 -4.61 -14.40 5.89
CA VAL A 21 -5.56 -13.27 5.88
C VAL A 21 -7.01 -13.74 6.09
N LYS A 22 -7.31 -15.02 5.85
CA LYS A 22 -8.67 -15.56 5.98
C LYS A 22 -9.34 -15.27 7.32
N PRO A 23 -8.68 -15.44 8.48
CA PRO A 23 -9.31 -15.11 9.78
C PRO A 23 -9.69 -13.63 9.91
N LEU A 24 -8.93 -12.71 9.30
CA LEU A 24 -9.29 -11.29 9.28
C LEU A 24 -10.56 -11.05 8.46
N ILE A 25 -10.66 -11.66 7.27
CA ILE A 25 -11.86 -11.54 6.43
C ILE A 25 -13.08 -12.10 7.14
N GLU A 26 -12.98 -13.28 7.73
CA GLU A 26 -14.06 -13.91 8.49
C GLU A 26 -14.47 -13.07 9.71
N TYR A 27 -13.52 -12.46 10.41
CA TYR A 27 -13.79 -11.54 11.51
C TYR A 27 -14.53 -10.28 11.03
N MET A 28 -14.10 -9.71 9.90
CA MET A 28 -14.78 -8.56 9.31
C MET A 28 -16.23 -8.89 8.93
N GLU A 29 -16.44 -9.98 8.19
CA GLU A 29 -17.77 -10.35 7.70
C GLU A 29 -18.74 -10.75 8.82
N ASN A 30 -18.28 -11.61 9.72
CA ASN A 30 -19.18 -12.23 10.70
C ASN A 30 -19.39 -11.39 11.95
N LEU A 31 -18.46 -10.47 12.27
CA LEU A 31 -18.48 -9.72 13.51
C LEU A 31 -18.44 -8.20 13.30
N LEU A 32 -17.46 -7.68 12.55
CA LEU A 32 -17.33 -6.22 12.38
C LEU A 32 -18.45 -5.61 11.57
N VAL A 33 -18.81 -6.21 10.43
CA VAL A 33 -19.85 -5.65 9.55
C VAL A 33 -21.20 -5.54 10.26
N PRO A 34 -21.78 -6.61 10.85
CA PRO A 34 -23.08 -6.50 11.52
C PRO A 34 -23.11 -5.44 12.65
N ARG A 35 -22.01 -5.32 13.40
CA ARG A 35 -21.91 -4.31 14.48
C ARG A 35 -21.60 -2.93 13.92
N GLY A 36 -20.81 -2.85 12.86
CA GLY A 36 -20.47 -1.62 12.14
C GLY A 36 -21.66 -0.98 11.46
N GLU A 37 -22.60 -1.77 10.93
CA GLU A 37 -23.87 -1.31 10.39
C GLU A 37 -24.72 -0.67 11.49
N HIS A 38 -24.76 -1.31 12.66
CA HIS A 38 -25.42 -0.73 13.82
C HIS A 38 -24.79 0.60 14.26
N THR A 39 -23.45 0.66 14.28
CA THR A 39 -22.71 1.89 14.58
C THR A 39 -22.97 2.98 13.54
N ALA A 40 -22.97 2.64 12.23
CA ALA A 40 -23.27 3.58 11.16
C ALA A 40 -24.68 4.18 11.32
N THR A 41 -25.66 3.35 11.64
CA THR A 41 -27.05 3.79 11.85
C THR A 41 -27.20 4.65 13.10
N LEU A 42 -26.63 4.23 14.25
CA LEU A 42 -26.84 4.93 15.53
C LEU A 42 -26.04 6.22 15.66
N HIS A 43 -24.78 6.23 15.22
CA HIS A 43 -23.90 7.37 15.43
C HIS A 43 -23.89 8.35 14.25
N HIS A 44 -24.18 7.86 13.04
CA HIS A 44 -24.11 8.68 11.83
C HIS A 44 -25.46 8.82 11.10
N GLY A 45 -26.44 7.95 11.37
CA GLY A 45 -27.74 7.96 10.67
C GLY A 45 -27.65 7.56 9.20
N VAL A 46 -26.66 6.75 8.82
CA VAL A 46 -26.32 6.40 7.43
C VAL A 46 -26.32 4.89 7.20
N ARG A 47 -26.29 4.49 5.92
CA ARG A 47 -26.17 3.10 5.48
C ARG A 47 -24.73 2.60 5.61
N GLY A 48 -24.53 1.32 5.26
CA GLY A 48 -23.24 0.67 5.22
C GLY A 48 -22.68 0.40 6.62
N TRP A 49 -21.37 0.24 6.74
CA TRP A 49 -20.73 -0.09 8.02
C TRP A 49 -19.48 0.73 8.25
N THR A 50 -19.18 0.98 9.53
CA THR A 50 -17.92 1.59 9.96
C THR A 50 -17.38 0.94 11.22
N THR A 51 -16.11 1.22 11.53
CA THR A 51 -15.45 0.88 12.80
C THR A 51 -14.44 1.96 13.12
N TYR A 52 -14.10 2.09 14.40
CA TYR A 52 -13.17 3.10 14.89
C TYR A 52 -11.81 2.50 15.27
N THR A 53 -10.93 3.31 15.85
CA THR A 53 -9.55 2.94 16.21
C THR A 53 -9.47 1.64 17.00
N PHE A 54 -10.35 1.43 17.97
CA PHE A 54 -10.30 0.26 18.82
C PHE A 54 -11.38 -0.75 18.47
N SER A 55 -10.95 -2.00 18.35
CA SER A 55 -11.82 -3.16 18.34
C SER A 55 -11.24 -4.25 19.23
N ASN A 56 -11.97 -5.32 19.43
CA ASN A 56 -11.56 -6.45 20.26
C ASN A 56 -12.19 -7.74 19.70
N ILE A 57 -11.98 -8.86 20.37
CA ILE A 57 -12.55 -10.15 19.95
C ILE A 57 -14.08 -10.17 19.91
N TRP A 58 -14.73 -9.20 20.55
CA TRP A 58 -16.19 -8.99 20.52
C TRP A 58 -16.63 -8.01 19.43
N ALA A 59 -15.69 -7.57 18.59
CA ALA A 59 -15.91 -6.63 17.50
C ALA A 59 -16.57 -5.31 17.95
N HIS A 60 -16.00 -4.64 18.94
CA HIS A 60 -16.38 -3.28 19.24
C HIS A 60 -16.14 -2.38 18.02
N THR A 61 -17.13 -1.60 17.61
CA THR A 61 -17.08 -0.76 16.39
C THR A 61 -17.39 0.70 16.64
N GLY A 62 -17.84 1.07 17.85
CA GLY A 62 -18.19 2.45 18.19
C GLY A 62 -16.98 3.33 18.53
N PRO A 63 -17.17 4.66 18.58
CA PRO A 63 -16.17 5.56 19.11
C PRO A 63 -15.95 5.29 20.61
N THR A 64 -14.75 5.60 21.08
CA THR A 64 -14.45 5.53 22.52
C THR A 64 -14.49 6.94 23.12
N SER A 65 -14.89 7.03 24.39
CA SER A 65 -14.91 8.30 25.13
C SER A 65 -13.58 8.63 25.82
N GLN A 66 -12.54 7.83 25.60
CA GLN A 66 -11.28 7.98 26.33
C GLN A 66 -10.48 9.21 25.90
N HIS A 67 -10.40 9.46 24.60
CA HIS A 67 -9.68 10.59 24.04
C HIS A 67 -10.08 10.82 22.57
N GLU A 68 -10.13 12.09 22.14
CA GLU A 68 -10.47 12.46 20.76
C GLU A 68 -9.49 11.88 19.72
N SER A 69 -8.23 11.66 20.10
CA SER A 69 -7.20 11.10 19.21
C SER A 69 -7.55 9.71 18.66
N PHE A 70 -8.56 9.06 19.24
CA PHE A 70 -9.05 7.76 18.79
C PHE A 70 -10.27 7.84 17.88
N TYR A 71 -10.68 9.05 17.49
CA TYR A 71 -11.72 9.24 16.50
C TYR A 71 -11.19 8.95 15.10
N PHE A 72 -11.50 7.78 14.56
CA PHE A 72 -11.01 7.34 13.26
C PHE A 72 -12.02 6.42 12.56
N PRO A 73 -13.12 6.95 12.01
CA PRO A 73 -14.13 6.16 11.30
C PRO A 73 -13.63 5.55 9.99
N ALA A 74 -12.54 6.09 9.40
CA ALA A 74 -11.95 5.57 8.16
C ALA A 74 -11.19 4.23 8.34
N ALA A 75 -11.18 3.67 9.54
CA ALA A 75 -10.66 2.33 9.79
C ALA A 75 -11.34 1.26 8.92
N ASN A 76 -12.64 1.42 8.59
CA ASN A 76 -13.35 0.53 7.67
C ASN A 76 -12.73 0.51 6.27
N ALA A 77 -12.39 1.69 5.73
CA ALA A 77 -11.75 1.82 4.43
C ALA A 77 -10.36 1.16 4.41
N TRP A 78 -9.58 1.34 5.48
CA TRP A 78 -8.27 0.69 5.60
C TRP A 78 -8.37 -0.82 5.70
N LEU A 79 -9.34 -1.35 6.43
CA LEU A 79 -9.59 -2.79 6.51
C LEU A 79 -9.99 -3.37 5.15
N CYS A 80 -10.78 -2.66 4.36
CA CYS A 80 -11.16 -3.08 3.00
C CYS A 80 -9.96 -3.22 2.05
N GLN A 81 -8.84 -2.51 2.31
CA GLN A 81 -7.61 -2.69 1.55
C GLN A 81 -7.09 -4.13 1.61
N HIS A 82 -7.19 -4.81 2.76
CA HIS A 82 -6.78 -6.22 2.87
C HIS A 82 -7.62 -7.16 2.02
N ALA A 83 -8.93 -6.89 1.89
CA ALA A 83 -9.81 -7.66 1.02
C ALA A 83 -9.46 -7.43 -0.46
N TRP A 84 -9.12 -6.20 -0.83
CA TRP A 84 -8.69 -5.88 -2.19
C TRP A 84 -7.30 -6.48 -2.50
N ASP A 85 -6.32 -6.33 -1.62
CA ASP A 85 -5.00 -6.95 -1.78
C ASP A 85 -5.11 -8.47 -1.90
N ARG A 86 -5.94 -9.12 -1.08
CA ARG A 86 -6.20 -10.57 -1.20
C ARG A 86 -6.65 -10.95 -2.61
N TYR A 87 -7.56 -10.16 -3.22
CA TYR A 87 -7.96 -10.38 -4.60
C TYR A 87 -6.82 -10.12 -5.59
N LEU A 88 -6.10 -9.02 -5.45
CA LEU A 88 -5.01 -8.67 -6.38
C LEU A 88 -3.94 -9.77 -6.43
N TYR A 89 -3.56 -10.33 -5.30
CA TYR A 89 -2.54 -11.38 -5.21
C TYR A 89 -3.07 -12.77 -5.56
N SER A 90 -4.34 -13.08 -5.27
CA SER A 90 -4.92 -14.39 -5.55
C SER A 90 -5.59 -14.49 -6.92
N GLN A 91 -6.07 -13.37 -7.46
CA GLN A 91 -6.93 -13.28 -8.64
C GLN A 91 -8.18 -14.21 -8.52
N ASP A 92 -8.62 -14.46 -7.29
CA ASP A 92 -9.78 -15.31 -7.01
C ASP A 92 -11.07 -14.51 -7.19
N TYR A 93 -11.73 -14.75 -8.33
CA TYR A 93 -13.02 -14.14 -8.67
C TYR A 93 -14.12 -14.46 -7.65
N TYR A 94 -14.15 -15.71 -7.14
CA TYR A 94 -15.19 -16.12 -6.20
C TYR A 94 -15.00 -15.45 -4.84
N PHE A 95 -13.75 -15.35 -4.38
CA PHE A 95 -13.44 -14.56 -3.18
C PHE A 95 -13.88 -13.12 -3.36
N LEU A 96 -13.53 -12.48 -4.47
CA LEU A 96 -13.90 -11.08 -4.70
C LEU A 96 -15.42 -10.91 -4.70
N ARG A 97 -16.16 -11.73 -5.48
CA ARG A 97 -17.61 -11.62 -5.61
C ARG A 97 -18.34 -11.87 -4.30
N ASP A 98 -17.96 -12.94 -3.58
CA ASP A 98 -18.74 -13.45 -2.46
C ASP A 98 -18.34 -12.80 -1.12
N HIS A 99 -17.12 -12.26 -1.02
CA HIS A 99 -16.54 -11.68 0.19
C HIS A 99 -16.03 -10.24 -0.03
N GLY A 100 -14.93 -10.07 -0.75
CA GLY A 100 -14.21 -8.80 -0.84
C GLY A 100 -15.08 -7.63 -1.32
N TYR A 101 -15.84 -7.83 -2.39
CA TYR A 101 -16.72 -6.80 -2.94
C TYR A 101 -17.83 -6.38 -1.96
N LYS A 102 -18.41 -7.33 -1.23
CA LYS A 102 -19.46 -7.01 -0.25
C LYS A 102 -18.94 -6.13 0.88
N LEU A 103 -17.74 -6.43 1.38
CA LEU A 103 -17.08 -5.62 2.40
C LEU A 103 -16.84 -4.19 1.90
N MET A 104 -16.25 -4.05 0.71
CA MET A 104 -15.96 -2.76 0.10
C MET A 104 -17.22 -1.97 -0.24
N LYS A 105 -18.25 -2.63 -0.82
CA LYS A 105 -19.54 -1.98 -1.15
C LYS A 105 -20.21 -1.38 0.10
N GLY A 106 -20.25 -2.13 1.19
CA GLY A 106 -20.83 -1.64 2.45
C GLY A 106 -20.06 -0.47 3.05
N ALA A 107 -18.73 -0.53 3.04
CA ALA A 107 -17.90 0.59 3.48
C ALA A 107 -18.05 1.82 2.56
N ALA A 108 -18.11 1.61 1.23
CA ALA A 108 -18.34 2.68 0.27
C ALA A 108 -19.72 3.34 0.45
N GLN A 109 -20.77 2.57 0.74
CA GLN A 109 -22.10 3.13 1.06
C GLN A 109 -22.07 4.03 2.29
N PHE A 110 -21.33 3.64 3.34
CA PHE A 110 -21.15 4.49 4.51
C PHE A 110 -20.55 5.84 4.11
N TRP A 111 -19.51 5.86 3.32
CA TRP A 111 -18.84 7.11 2.93
C TRP A 111 -19.63 7.93 1.92
N LEU A 112 -20.39 7.31 1.02
CA LEU A 112 -21.31 8.03 0.12
C LEU A 112 -22.37 8.84 0.89
N ASP A 113 -22.80 8.33 2.05
CA ASP A 113 -23.80 8.99 2.88
C ASP A 113 -23.19 9.93 3.95
N SER A 114 -21.89 9.76 4.29
CA SER A 114 -21.23 10.50 5.40
C SER A 114 -20.37 11.67 4.94
N LEU A 115 -19.92 11.69 3.70
CA LEU A 115 -19.11 12.79 3.17
C LEU A 115 -19.92 14.08 3.11
N VAL A 116 -19.25 15.18 3.42
CA VAL A 116 -19.83 16.53 3.33
C VAL A 116 -19.19 17.33 2.22
N ARG A 117 -19.87 18.36 1.74
CA ARG A 117 -19.29 19.33 0.82
C ARG A 117 -18.46 20.35 1.59
N ASP A 118 -17.36 20.78 0.98
CA ASP A 118 -16.56 21.91 1.47
C ASP A 118 -17.35 23.24 1.43
N HIS A 119 -16.74 24.29 1.93
CA HIS A 119 -17.35 25.62 1.97
C HIS A 119 -17.80 26.13 0.58
N ASP A 120 -17.05 25.81 -0.46
CA ASP A 120 -17.31 26.25 -1.82
C ASP A 120 -18.28 25.32 -2.56
N ASN A 121 -18.78 24.29 -1.87
CA ASN A 121 -19.67 23.26 -2.39
C ASN A 121 -19.11 22.52 -3.64
N THR A 122 -17.78 22.45 -3.76
CA THR A 122 -17.09 21.86 -4.90
C THR A 122 -16.55 20.46 -4.61
N THR A 123 -15.99 20.25 -3.43
CA THR A 123 -15.22 19.07 -3.08
C THR A 123 -15.86 18.33 -1.91
N PHE A 124 -15.83 16.99 -1.92
CA PHE A 124 -16.24 16.17 -0.80
C PHE A 124 -15.10 15.97 0.21
N LEU A 125 -15.42 16.11 1.50
CA LEU A 125 -14.52 15.95 2.63
C LEU A 125 -15.15 15.11 3.74
N THR A 126 -14.32 14.57 4.62
CA THR A 126 -14.75 14.00 5.90
C THR A 126 -14.95 15.12 6.92
N SER A 127 -16.05 15.09 7.69
CA SER A 127 -16.30 16.04 8.78
C SER A 127 -17.22 15.40 9.83
N PRO A 128 -16.86 15.41 11.13
CA PRO A 128 -15.54 15.79 11.66
C PRO A 128 -14.46 14.77 11.27
N ALA A 129 -13.20 15.22 11.20
CA ALA A 129 -12.04 14.40 10.92
C ALA A 129 -10.95 14.65 11.96
N TYR A 130 -10.15 13.62 12.27
CA TYR A 130 -9.02 13.70 13.19
C TYR A 130 -7.88 12.84 12.66
N SER A 131 -6.68 13.41 12.46
CA SER A 131 -5.54 12.61 12.08
C SER A 131 -5.09 11.73 13.25
N PRO A 132 -5.07 10.39 13.12
CA PRO A 132 -4.71 9.51 14.21
C PRO A 132 -3.26 9.69 14.63
N GLU A 133 -3.02 9.79 15.76
CA GLU A 133 -3.43 10.23 17.08
C GLU A 133 -2.94 11.66 17.31
N HIS A 134 -3.10 12.51 16.32
CA HIS A 134 -2.51 13.83 16.18
C HIS A 134 -3.56 14.82 15.62
N GLY A 135 -4.16 15.58 16.51
CA GLY A 135 -5.24 16.55 16.18
C GLY A 135 -4.73 17.80 15.48
N PRO A 136 -5.57 18.78 15.30
CA PRO A 136 -6.89 18.96 15.90
C PRO A 136 -8.03 18.25 15.15
N PHE A 137 -9.27 18.33 15.68
CA PHE A 137 -10.46 18.09 14.87
C PHE A 137 -10.55 19.13 13.75
N THR A 138 -10.85 18.64 12.55
CA THR A 138 -10.88 19.45 11.33
C THR A 138 -11.89 18.88 10.34
N GLU A 139 -11.91 19.46 9.15
CA GLU A 139 -12.54 18.90 7.95
C GLU A 139 -11.46 18.36 7.04
N GLY A 140 -11.54 17.08 6.69
CA GLY A 140 -10.59 16.41 5.82
C GLY A 140 -9.20 16.24 6.43
N THR A 141 -8.81 15.01 6.73
CA THR A 141 -7.41 14.66 6.97
C THR A 141 -6.85 13.95 5.75
N ALA A 142 -5.56 14.05 5.50
CA ALA A 142 -4.93 13.37 4.37
C ALA A 142 -5.21 11.87 4.42
N LEU A 143 -5.10 11.25 5.61
CA LEU A 143 -5.34 9.82 5.76
C LEU A 143 -6.76 9.41 5.39
N ASP A 144 -7.78 10.09 5.93
CA ASP A 144 -9.17 9.77 5.65
C ASP A 144 -9.46 9.89 4.15
N GLN A 145 -9.03 11.00 3.55
CA GLN A 145 -9.28 11.27 2.13
C GLN A 145 -8.58 10.25 1.22
N GLN A 146 -7.33 9.91 1.49
CA GLN A 146 -6.57 8.91 0.75
C GLN A 146 -7.20 7.52 0.87
N LEU A 147 -7.65 7.15 2.07
CA LEU A 147 -8.32 5.86 2.33
C LEU A 147 -9.65 5.76 1.59
N ILE A 148 -10.48 6.80 1.63
CA ILE A 148 -11.79 6.82 0.97
C ILE A 148 -11.61 6.85 -0.55
N TRP A 149 -10.66 7.65 -1.04
CA TRP A 149 -10.31 7.67 -2.46
C TRP A 149 -9.95 6.27 -2.96
N GLN A 150 -9.06 5.59 -2.24
CA GLN A 150 -8.63 4.24 -2.62
C GLN A 150 -9.77 3.21 -2.50
N LEU A 151 -10.59 3.30 -1.45
CA LEU A 151 -11.76 2.45 -1.30
C LEU A 151 -12.71 2.59 -2.50
N PHE A 152 -13.00 3.81 -2.91
CA PHE A 152 -13.90 4.07 -4.04
C PHE A 152 -13.30 3.58 -5.35
N ASN A 153 -12.03 3.86 -5.60
CA ASN A 153 -11.32 3.36 -6.79
C ASN A 153 -11.32 1.83 -6.83
N ASN A 154 -10.92 1.17 -5.75
CA ASN A 154 -10.90 -0.29 -5.67
C ASN A 154 -12.30 -0.89 -5.82
N THR A 155 -13.33 -0.21 -5.32
CA THR A 155 -14.72 -0.66 -5.45
C THR A 155 -15.19 -0.56 -6.91
N LEU A 156 -14.81 0.50 -7.64
CA LEU A 156 -15.10 0.62 -9.08
C LEU A 156 -14.37 -0.45 -9.90
N GLU A 157 -13.12 -0.75 -9.59
CA GLU A 157 -12.40 -1.85 -10.23
C GLU A 157 -13.06 -3.20 -9.93
N ALA A 158 -13.46 -3.43 -8.68
CA ALA A 158 -14.19 -4.65 -8.31
C ALA A 158 -15.54 -4.77 -9.03
N ILE A 159 -16.28 -3.67 -9.19
CA ILE A 159 -17.53 -3.60 -9.96
C ILE A 159 -17.33 -4.10 -11.39
N ALA A 160 -16.26 -3.69 -12.04
CA ALA A 160 -15.94 -4.12 -13.39
C ALA A 160 -15.68 -5.63 -13.48
N VAL A 161 -15.10 -6.22 -12.43
CA VAL A 161 -14.81 -7.65 -12.37
C VAL A 161 -16.05 -8.48 -12.03
N VAL A 162 -16.84 -8.07 -11.02
CA VAL A 162 -18.00 -8.86 -10.54
C VAL A 162 -19.25 -8.63 -11.36
N GLY A 163 -19.32 -7.57 -12.16
CA GLY A 163 -20.46 -7.23 -13.00
C GLY A 163 -21.66 -6.68 -12.19
N GLU A 164 -21.42 -5.72 -11.29
CA GLU A 164 -22.50 -5.08 -10.52
C GLU A 164 -23.55 -4.43 -11.43
N ARG A 165 -24.82 -4.58 -11.06
CA ARG A 165 -25.96 -4.10 -11.84
C ARG A 165 -26.66 -2.87 -11.25
N ASP A 166 -26.33 -2.48 -10.04
CA ASP A 166 -26.88 -1.28 -9.39
C ASP A 166 -26.26 -0.03 -10.01
N LYS A 167 -26.88 0.46 -11.08
CA LYS A 167 -26.42 1.63 -11.82
C LYS A 167 -26.41 2.91 -10.98
N VAL A 168 -27.34 3.02 -10.03
CA VAL A 168 -27.43 4.20 -9.15
C VAL A 168 -26.22 4.24 -8.21
N PHE A 169 -25.90 3.10 -7.61
CA PHE A 169 -24.69 2.98 -6.77
C PHE A 169 -23.42 3.31 -7.56
N VAL A 170 -23.26 2.72 -8.76
CA VAL A 170 -22.09 2.97 -9.62
C VAL A 170 -21.97 4.45 -9.98
N GLN A 171 -23.07 5.07 -10.39
CA GLN A 171 -23.08 6.50 -10.77
C GLN A 171 -22.73 7.40 -9.58
N ASN A 172 -23.32 7.15 -8.41
CA ASN A 172 -23.02 7.92 -7.20
C ASN A 172 -21.56 7.76 -6.79
N LEU A 173 -21.03 6.54 -6.82
CA LEU A 173 -19.64 6.27 -6.48
C LEU A 173 -18.68 6.99 -7.43
N THR A 174 -18.93 6.92 -8.75
CA THR A 174 -18.11 7.59 -9.76
C THR A 174 -18.14 9.11 -9.59
N SER A 175 -19.33 9.70 -9.50
CA SER A 175 -19.48 11.14 -9.38
C SER A 175 -18.92 11.70 -8.05
N THR A 176 -19.01 10.92 -6.96
CA THR A 176 -18.41 11.33 -5.69
C THR A 176 -16.89 11.24 -5.75
N LEU A 177 -16.32 10.17 -6.34
CA LEU A 177 -14.87 10.04 -6.50
C LEU A 177 -14.26 11.17 -7.34
N GLU A 178 -14.93 11.56 -8.42
CA GLU A 178 -14.49 12.68 -9.29
C GLU A 178 -14.41 14.02 -8.54
N ASN A 179 -15.21 14.20 -7.49
CA ASN A 179 -15.29 15.42 -6.69
C ASN A 179 -14.73 15.23 -5.27
N LEU A 180 -14.09 14.11 -4.97
CA LEU A 180 -13.50 13.84 -3.67
C LEU A 180 -12.12 14.53 -3.57
N SER A 181 -11.86 15.22 -2.46
CA SER A 181 -10.51 15.68 -2.16
C SER A 181 -9.56 14.46 -2.10
N PRO A 182 -8.49 14.44 -2.89
CA PRO A 182 -7.59 13.29 -2.94
C PRO A 182 -6.72 13.13 -1.68
N GLY A 183 -6.70 14.10 -0.77
CA GLY A 183 -5.81 14.09 0.40
C GLY A 183 -4.32 14.25 0.03
N LEU A 184 -4.03 14.79 -1.14
CA LEU A 184 -2.68 15.03 -1.64
C LEU A 184 -2.51 16.54 -1.87
N LYS A 185 -1.95 17.21 -0.89
CA LYS A 185 -1.67 18.66 -0.92
C LYS A 185 -0.24 18.93 -0.50
N ILE A 186 0.35 19.99 -1.02
CA ILE A 186 1.67 20.49 -0.61
C ILE A 186 1.45 21.78 0.18
N GLY A 187 2.00 21.81 1.38
CA GLY A 187 1.89 22.95 2.26
C GLY A 187 2.96 24.03 2.03
N ASN A 188 2.89 25.09 2.82
CA ASN A 188 3.66 26.32 2.65
C ASN A 188 5.18 26.13 2.79
N VAL A 189 5.62 25.06 3.46
CA VAL A 189 7.04 24.72 3.58
C VAL A 189 7.48 23.59 2.66
N GLY A 190 6.61 23.20 1.70
CA GLY A 190 6.88 22.18 0.71
C GLY A 190 6.73 20.73 1.23
N GLN A 191 5.98 20.55 2.31
CA GLN A 191 5.65 19.23 2.88
C GLN A 191 4.34 18.68 2.30
N LEU A 192 4.13 17.35 2.40
CA LEU A 192 2.79 16.77 2.29
C LEU A 192 1.96 17.21 3.49
N GLN A 193 0.82 17.85 3.25
CA GLN A 193 -0.09 18.28 4.31
C GLN A 193 -0.77 17.07 4.98
N GLU A 194 -0.88 17.13 6.30
CA GLU A 194 -1.62 16.14 7.10
C GLU A 194 -3.10 16.49 7.22
N TRP A 195 -3.45 17.74 7.08
CA TRP A 195 -4.83 18.24 7.17
C TRP A 195 -5.26 18.99 5.90
N ASN A 196 -6.54 19.18 5.73
CA ASN A 196 -7.08 19.96 4.59
C ASN A 196 -6.61 21.43 4.61
N LEU A 197 -6.48 22.01 5.81
CA LEU A 197 -5.81 23.29 6.05
C LEU A 197 -4.36 23.03 6.49
N ASP A 198 -3.45 23.95 6.16
CA ASP A 198 -2.04 23.83 6.46
C ASP A 198 -1.75 24.17 7.94
N PHE A 199 -1.92 23.17 8.81
CA PHE A 199 -1.61 23.23 10.24
C PHE A 199 -0.26 22.57 10.58
N ASP A 200 0.45 22.10 9.56
CA ASP A 200 1.67 21.30 9.75
C ASP A 200 2.77 22.10 10.42
N ASP A 201 3.41 21.50 11.45
CA ASP A 201 4.61 22.03 12.08
C ASP A 201 5.86 21.44 11.39
N PRO A 202 6.75 22.25 10.83
CA PRO A 202 8.00 21.76 10.24
C PRO A 202 8.91 20.96 11.21
N ASN A 203 8.71 21.12 12.52
CA ASN A 203 9.44 20.37 13.54
C ASN A 203 8.69 19.16 14.06
N GLU A 204 7.57 18.81 13.45
CA GLU A 204 6.75 17.68 13.87
C GLU A 204 7.51 16.36 13.75
N ALA A 205 7.59 15.64 14.85
CA ALA A 205 8.25 14.34 14.94
C ALA A 205 7.32 13.23 15.42
N HIS A 206 6.01 13.41 15.24
CA HIS A 206 5.00 12.42 15.63
C HIS A 206 5.31 11.05 15.02
N ARG A 207 4.98 9.99 15.76
CA ARG A 207 5.23 8.61 15.32
C ARG A 207 4.40 8.18 14.13
N HIS A 208 3.15 8.67 14.01
CA HIS A 208 2.28 8.41 12.87
C HIS A 208 2.73 9.13 11.61
N LEU A 209 2.40 8.55 10.47
CA LEU A 209 2.77 9.01 9.14
C LEU A 209 1.51 9.07 8.26
N ALA A 210 0.47 9.71 8.79
CA ALA A 210 -0.85 9.75 8.19
C ALA A 210 -0.83 10.20 6.71
N PRO A 211 -0.13 11.27 6.29
CA PRO A 211 -0.14 11.71 4.91
C PRO A 211 0.55 10.76 3.92
N PHE A 212 1.23 9.72 4.43
CA PHE A 212 1.98 8.77 3.59
C PHE A 212 1.20 7.50 3.22
N TRP A 213 -0.08 7.41 3.58
CA TRP A 213 -0.86 6.24 3.22
C TRP A 213 -0.91 6.05 1.69
N ALA A 214 -0.98 7.14 0.93
CA ALA A 214 -0.94 7.14 -0.53
C ALA A 214 0.39 6.66 -1.13
N VAL A 215 1.48 6.60 -0.35
CA VAL A 215 2.77 6.02 -0.72
C VAL A 215 2.80 4.53 -0.42
N TYR A 216 2.36 4.15 0.80
CA TYR A 216 2.24 2.76 1.25
C TYR A 216 1.29 2.64 2.46
N PRO A 217 0.34 1.70 2.45
CA PRO A 217 0.11 0.61 1.48
C PRO A 217 -0.60 1.04 0.19
N GLY A 218 -1.09 2.27 0.11
CA GLY A 218 -1.67 2.83 -1.10
C GLY A 218 -0.66 3.00 -2.23
N GLN A 219 -1.15 3.53 -3.34
CA GLN A 219 -0.35 3.78 -4.54
C GLN A 219 -0.72 5.09 -5.23
N GLN A 220 -1.66 5.84 -4.66
CA GLN A 220 -2.27 7.00 -5.30
C GLN A 220 -1.24 8.04 -5.77
N ILE A 221 -0.18 8.27 -4.99
CA ILE A 221 0.88 9.24 -5.32
C ILE A 221 1.67 8.88 -6.59
N PHE A 222 1.70 7.59 -6.97
CA PHE A 222 2.44 7.10 -8.14
C PHE A 222 1.60 7.09 -9.42
N LEU A 223 0.29 7.26 -9.30
CA LEU A 223 -0.62 7.33 -10.44
C LEU A 223 -0.49 8.67 -11.15
N PRO A 224 -0.91 8.77 -12.43
CA PRO A 224 -1.01 10.05 -13.11
C PRO A 224 -1.88 11.03 -12.31
N GLN A 225 -1.38 12.23 -12.09
CA GLN A 225 -2.09 13.29 -11.37
C GLN A 225 -2.80 14.21 -12.36
N ASN A 226 -3.88 14.87 -11.90
CA ASN A 226 -4.53 15.92 -12.68
C ASN A 226 -3.77 17.24 -12.47
N GLU A 227 -2.74 17.46 -13.26
CA GLU A 227 -1.86 18.63 -13.15
C GLU A 227 -2.55 19.97 -13.50
N THR A 228 -3.76 19.92 -14.02
CA THR A 228 -4.51 21.16 -14.33
C THR A 228 -4.97 21.86 -13.04
N ASN A 229 -5.24 21.10 -11.99
CA ASN A 229 -5.85 21.62 -10.76
C ASN A 229 -5.10 21.19 -9.47
N GLY A 230 -3.90 20.63 -9.58
CA GLY A 230 -3.14 20.12 -8.43
C GLY A 230 -1.65 19.98 -8.73
N PRO A 231 -0.86 19.57 -7.71
CA PRO A 231 0.56 19.33 -7.89
C PRO A 231 0.83 18.16 -8.83
N SER A 232 1.94 18.23 -9.55
CA SER A 232 2.45 17.11 -10.35
C SER A 232 2.86 15.94 -9.46
N ARG A 233 2.99 14.76 -10.08
CA ARG A 233 3.51 13.59 -9.37
C ARG A 233 4.91 13.82 -8.81
N GLU A 234 5.76 14.47 -9.56
CA GLU A 234 7.14 14.79 -9.19
C GLU A 234 7.17 15.71 -7.95
N GLU A 235 6.37 16.76 -7.93
CA GLU A 235 6.26 17.66 -6.77
C GLU A 235 5.73 16.93 -5.52
N LEU A 236 4.75 16.04 -5.69
CA LEU A 236 4.23 15.21 -4.59
C LEU A 236 5.30 14.26 -4.04
N LEU A 237 6.11 13.64 -4.90
CA LEU A 237 7.20 12.77 -4.47
C LEU A 237 8.32 13.54 -3.75
N GLU A 238 8.65 14.74 -4.20
CA GLU A 238 9.60 15.64 -3.52
C GLU A 238 9.06 16.06 -2.14
N ALA A 239 7.79 16.47 -2.08
CA ALA A 239 7.12 16.81 -0.82
C ALA A 239 7.09 15.62 0.16
N ALA A 240 6.83 14.40 -0.35
CA ALA A 240 6.86 13.19 0.46
C ALA A 240 8.27 12.92 1.02
N GLN A 241 9.32 13.03 0.21
CA GLN A 241 10.70 12.85 0.68
C GLN A 241 11.05 13.88 1.75
N ARG A 242 10.71 15.15 1.54
CA ARG A 242 10.93 16.22 2.51
C ARG A 242 10.21 15.92 3.83
N THR A 243 8.92 15.66 3.80
CA THR A 243 8.13 15.37 5.00
C THR A 243 8.70 14.18 5.77
N LEU A 244 9.10 13.13 5.06
CA LEU A 244 9.66 11.93 5.71
C LEU A 244 11.05 12.20 6.32
N ASP A 245 11.82 13.11 5.75
CA ASP A 245 13.07 13.58 6.35
C ASP A 245 12.81 14.40 7.63
N ASP A 246 11.87 15.33 7.58
CA ASP A 246 11.51 16.19 8.72
C ASP A 246 10.95 15.34 9.89
N ARG A 247 10.09 14.35 9.60
CA ARG A 247 9.61 13.37 10.60
C ARG A 247 10.71 12.47 11.16
N GLY A 248 11.88 12.45 10.58
CA GLY A 248 13.06 11.73 11.05
C GLY A 248 12.90 10.20 11.05
N MET A 249 13.75 9.52 11.81
CA MET A 249 13.85 8.05 11.81
C MET A 249 13.08 7.36 12.95
N GLY A 250 12.11 8.02 13.56
CA GLY A 250 11.25 7.42 14.59
C GLY A 250 11.94 7.17 15.93
N LYS A 251 12.88 8.01 16.32
CA LYS A 251 13.53 7.95 17.63
C LYS A 251 12.74 8.62 18.75
N THR A 252 11.82 9.49 18.39
CA THR A 252 10.96 10.24 19.30
C THR A 252 9.76 9.40 19.72
N GLN A 253 9.13 9.77 20.82
CA GLN A 253 7.90 9.16 21.32
C GLN A 253 8.00 7.63 21.56
N GLY A 254 8.92 7.23 22.47
CA GLY A 254 9.03 5.86 22.96
C GLY A 254 9.90 4.94 22.13
N ASN A 255 10.49 5.39 21.03
CA ASN A 255 11.40 4.59 20.20
C ASN A 255 10.78 3.29 19.66
N LEU A 256 9.47 3.31 19.36
CA LEU A 256 8.67 2.18 18.90
C LEU A 256 9.19 1.56 17.59
N GLY A 257 8.94 0.29 17.34
CA GLY A 257 9.41 -0.44 16.16
C GLY A 257 8.55 -0.21 14.92
N TRP A 258 7.22 -0.26 15.05
CA TRP A 258 6.33 -0.11 13.91
C TRP A 258 6.55 1.19 13.11
N PRO A 259 6.86 2.36 13.74
CA PRO A 259 7.17 3.57 12.99
C PRO A 259 8.45 3.45 12.15
N LYS A 260 9.44 2.69 12.63
CA LYS A 260 10.67 2.43 11.85
C LYS A 260 10.42 1.50 10.68
N SER A 261 9.59 0.49 10.89
CA SER A 261 9.18 -0.45 9.83
C SER A 261 8.42 0.27 8.73
N TRP A 262 7.46 1.13 9.06
CA TRP A 262 6.74 1.91 8.06
C TRP A 262 7.67 2.86 7.31
N ARG A 263 8.56 3.58 8.02
CA ARG A 263 9.59 4.43 7.37
C ARG A 263 10.49 3.65 6.42
N ALA A 264 10.86 2.43 6.77
CA ALA A 264 11.67 1.59 5.88
C ALA A 264 10.92 1.27 4.57
N VAL A 265 9.63 0.92 4.65
CA VAL A 265 8.79 0.68 3.46
C VAL A 265 8.64 1.97 2.65
N LEU A 266 8.35 3.10 3.31
CA LEU A 266 8.16 4.38 2.63
C LEU A 266 9.41 4.82 1.89
N TRP A 267 10.59 4.79 2.53
CA TRP A 267 11.85 5.11 1.85
C TRP A 267 12.15 4.17 0.69
N THR A 268 11.77 2.90 0.82
CA THR A 268 11.88 1.94 -0.28
C THR A 268 11.03 2.36 -1.47
N ARG A 269 9.76 2.72 -1.23
CA ARG A 269 8.84 3.19 -2.28
C ARG A 269 9.28 4.51 -2.92
N LEU A 270 9.87 5.39 -2.14
CA LEU A 270 10.44 6.66 -2.61
C LEU A 270 11.83 6.50 -3.25
N GLY A 271 12.31 5.26 -3.44
CA GLY A 271 13.55 4.99 -4.15
C GLY A 271 14.83 5.29 -3.37
N ASN A 272 14.80 5.40 -2.04
CA ASN A 272 15.97 5.69 -1.22
C ASN A 272 16.37 4.49 -0.35
N GLY A 273 17.13 3.56 -0.94
CA GLY A 273 17.60 2.34 -0.28
C GLY A 273 18.50 2.61 0.93
N THR A 274 19.30 3.68 0.92
CA THR A 274 20.16 4.06 2.05
C THR A 274 19.33 4.39 3.29
N LYS A 275 18.30 5.23 3.16
CA LYS A 275 17.43 5.60 4.27
C LYS A 275 16.54 4.44 4.71
N ALA A 276 16.05 3.66 3.76
CA ALA A 276 15.31 2.43 4.03
C ALA A 276 16.14 1.46 4.90
N TYR A 277 17.36 1.17 4.49
CA TYR A 277 18.27 0.31 5.26
C TYR A 277 18.64 0.91 6.63
N LYS A 278 18.82 2.24 6.72
CA LYS A 278 19.06 2.92 7.99
C LYS A 278 17.89 2.70 8.98
N ALA A 279 16.66 2.76 8.50
CA ALA A 279 15.48 2.48 9.33
C ALA A 279 15.47 1.03 9.82
N LEU A 280 15.76 0.04 8.95
CA LEU A 280 15.95 -1.37 9.33
C LEU A 280 17.04 -1.55 10.38
N HIS A 281 18.19 -0.90 10.19
CA HIS A 281 19.31 -0.98 11.13
C HIS A 281 18.94 -0.42 12.51
N LEU A 282 18.21 0.69 12.55
CA LEU A 282 17.73 1.28 13.80
C LEU A 282 16.70 0.40 14.49
N PHE A 283 15.80 -0.24 13.72
CA PHE A 283 14.89 -1.24 14.27
C PHE A 283 15.66 -2.37 14.93
N LYS A 284 16.60 -2.99 14.19
CA LYS A 284 17.45 -4.05 14.73
C LYS A 284 18.18 -3.63 16.01
N LYS A 285 18.72 -2.43 16.03
CA LYS A 285 19.52 -1.92 17.16
C LYS A 285 18.70 -1.69 18.42
N TYR A 286 17.46 -1.19 18.28
CA TYR A 286 16.69 -0.69 19.41
C TYR A 286 15.48 -1.56 19.78
N ASN A 287 14.96 -2.34 18.83
CA ASN A 287 13.70 -3.05 18.98
C ASN A 287 13.82 -4.59 18.92
N ILE A 288 15.03 -5.13 18.69
CA ILE A 288 15.30 -6.55 18.81
C ILE A 288 16.09 -6.79 20.11
N LYS A 289 15.42 -7.29 21.14
CA LYS A 289 16.03 -7.58 22.45
C LYS A 289 16.45 -9.03 22.61
N HIS A 290 15.85 -9.95 21.87
CA HIS A 290 16.15 -11.37 21.91
C HIS A 290 16.42 -11.94 20.52
N PRO A 291 17.25 -12.99 20.37
CA PRO A 291 17.66 -13.50 19.03
C PRO A 291 16.51 -13.85 18.09
N ASN A 292 15.38 -14.30 18.61
CA ASN A 292 14.22 -14.70 17.80
C ASN A 292 12.92 -14.03 18.24
N LEU A 293 13.01 -13.09 19.19
CA LEU A 293 11.84 -12.45 19.77
C LEU A 293 12.05 -10.96 19.80
N LEU A 294 11.04 -10.26 19.44
CA LEU A 294 10.98 -8.81 19.56
C LEU A 294 10.66 -8.40 20.98
N ASP A 295 10.80 -7.12 21.20
CA ASP A 295 10.32 -6.49 22.40
C ASP A 295 8.80 -6.63 22.51
N PHE A 296 8.32 -7.02 23.68
CA PHE A 296 6.91 -7.19 23.95
C PHE A 296 6.11 -5.88 23.81
N GLU A 297 6.73 -4.75 24.06
CA GLU A 297 6.10 -3.43 23.95
C GLU A 297 5.73 -3.04 22.52
N GLU A 298 6.32 -3.69 21.52
CA GLU A 298 6.23 -3.31 20.10
C GLU A 298 5.16 -4.08 19.31
N GLY A 299 4.63 -5.12 19.87
CA GLY A 299 3.68 -6.00 19.20
C GLY A 299 4.25 -6.71 17.96
N LEU A 300 3.43 -7.53 17.34
CA LEU A 300 3.74 -8.28 16.12
C LEU A 300 3.85 -7.37 14.87
N SER A 301 3.18 -6.22 14.90
CA SER A 301 3.08 -5.29 13.77
C SER A 301 4.44 -4.78 13.27
N GLY A 302 5.30 -4.34 14.19
CA GLY A 302 6.64 -3.87 13.84
C GLY A 302 7.49 -4.93 13.16
N GLN A 303 7.38 -6.19 13.58
CA GLN A 303 8.12 -7.32 12.99
C GLN A 303 7.69 -7.61 11.56
N LEU A 304 6.38 -7.77 11.38
CA LEU A 304 5.82 -8.12 10.07
C LEU A 304 5.96 -6.93 9.10
N GLY A 305 5.86 -5.70 9.61
CA GLY A 305 6.20 -4.51 8.85
C GLY A 305 7.68 -4.46 8.43
N LEU A 306 8.60 -4.91 9.28
CA LEU A 306 10.02 -5.03 8.93
C LEU A 306 10.23 -6.07 7.82
N GLY A 307 9.58 -7.23 7.92
CA GLY A 307 9.57 -8.24 6.86
C GLY A 307 9.05 -7.68 5.54
N THR A 308 7.97 -6.92 5.60
CA THR A 308 7.41 -6.22 4.44
C THR A 308 8.42 -5.27 3.80
N ALA A 309 9.15 -4.48 4.60
CA ALA A 309 10.17 -3.57 4.09
C ALA A 309 11.28 -4.33 3.35
N ILE A 310 11.70 -5.49 3.84
CA ILE A 310 12.71 -6.33 3.19
C ILE A 310 12.19 -6.87 1.85
N VAL A 311 10.94 -7.32 1.80
CA VAL A 311 10.31 -7.78 0.55
C VAL A 311 10.26 -6.63 -0.47
N GLU A 312 9.77 -5.47 -0.07
CA GLU A 312 9.64 -4.28 -0.93
C GLU A 312 11.01 -3.75 -1.42
N MET A 313 12.08 -3.93 -0.66
CA MET A 313 13.43 -3.61 -1.13
C MET A 313 13.90 -4.47 -2.28
N ILE A 314 13.35 -5.65 -2.44
CA ILE A 314 13.77 -6.63 -3.43
C ILE A 314 12.76 -6.72 -4.57
N ILE A 315 11.46 -6.84 -4.25
CA ILE A 315 10.39 -6.97 -5.24
C ILE A 315 9.23 -6.04 -4.86
N GLN A 316 8.77 -5.24 -5.83
CA GLN A 316 7.60 -4.40 -5.72
C GLN A 316 6.62 -4.70 -6.86
N SER A 317 5.32 -4.51 -6.62
CA SER A 317 4.27 -4.71 -7.61
C SER A 317 3.06 -3.77 -7.39
N GLN A 318 3.33 -2.53 -6.96
CA GLN A 318 2.26 -1.57 -6.69
C GLN A 318 1.57 -1.06 -7.95
N MET A 319 2.31 -0.97 -9.06
CA MET A 319 1.72 -0.51 -10.31
C MET A 319 1.08 -1.69 -11.06
N PRO A 320 -0.14 -1.54 -11.57
CA PRO A 320 -0.80 -2.60 -12.34
C PRO A 320 0.04 -3.10 -13.51
N GLY A 321 0.16 -4.41 -13.66
CA GLY A 321 0.91 -5.04 -14.74
C GLY A 321 2.44 -4.84 -14.66
N GLN A 322 2.96 -4.32 -13.55
CA GLN A 322 4.39 -4.08 -13.38
C GLN A 322 4.97 -4.83 -12.18
N VAL A 323 6.15 -5.41 -12.38
CA VAL A 323 6.96 -6.03 -11.35
C VAL A 323 8.33 -5.38 -11.33
N ASP A 324 8.72 -4.84 -10.19
CA ASP A 324 10.00 -4.19 -9.97
C ASP A 324 10.94 -5.11 -9.22
N VAL A 325 12.15 -5.32 -9.73
CA VAL A 325 13.16 -6.19 -9.12
C VAL A 325 14.41 -5.38 -8.83
N LEU A 326 14.80 -5.29 -7.55
CA LEU A 326 15.99 -4.57 -7.07
C LEU A 326 16.12 -3.13 -7.61
N THR A 327 15.00 -2.43 -7.75
CA THR A 327 14.99 -1.04 -8.26
C THR A 327 15.65 -0.05 -7.31
N ASN A 328 15.93 -0.45 -6.07
CA ASN A 328 16.66 0.32 -5.07
C ASN A 328 18.15 -0.01 -5.01
N ALA A 329 18.68 -0.86 -5.89
CA ALA A 329 20.09 -1.27 -5.86
C ALA A 329 21.04 -0.07 -5.97
N ASP A 330 20.74 0.86 -6.89
CA ASP A 330 21.56 2.05 -7.14
C ASP A 330 21.38 3.14 -6.08
N SER A 331 20.35 3.05 -5.25
CA SER A 331 20.00 4.05 -4.24
C SER A 331 20.53 3.75 -2.84
N GLY A 332 21.47 2.78 -2.72
CA GLY A 332 22.24 2.56 -1.50
C GLY A 332 21.86 1.37 -0.65
N LEU A 333 21.33 0.29 -1.24
CA LEU A 333 21.27 -0.99 -0.54
C LEU A 333 22.67 -1.45 -0.11
N PRO A 334 22.81 -2.17 1.02
CA PRO A 334 24.12 -2.59 1.50
C PRO A 334 24.85 -3.45 0.47
N GLU A 335 26.12 -3.16 0.25
CA GLU A 335 26.98 -3.92 -0.67
C GLU A 335 26.91 -5.42 -0.42
N ARG A 336 26.89 -5.83 0.86
CA ARG A 336 26.78 -7.26 1.23
C ARG A 336 25.47 -7.92 0.76
N TRP A 337 24.37 -7.16 0.62
CA TRP A 337 23.12 -7.67 0.07
C TRP A 337 23.19 -7.79 -1.44
N LEU A 338 23.95 -6.89 -2.06
CA LEU A 338 24.13 -6.83 -3.50
C LEU A 338 25.23 -7.75 -4.01
N LYS A 339 26.15 -8.19 -3.14
CA LYS A 339 27.26 -9.07 -3.54
C LYS A 339 26.77 -10.39 -4.18
N ALA A 340 25.84 -11.05 -3.54
CA ALA A 340 25.12 -12.20 -4.11
C ALA A 340 23.86 -12.45 -3.29
N GLY A 341 22.79 -12.87 -3.95
CA GLY A 341 21.56 -13.25 -3.29
C GLY A 341 20.53 -13.85 -4.23
N SER A 342 19.50 -14.39 -3.61
CA SER A 342 18.33 -14.88 -4.32
C SER A 342 17.09 -14.80 -3.46
N VAL A 343 15.94 -14.66 -4.12
CA VAL A 343 14.62 -14.82 -3.53
C VAL A 343 13.82 -15.78 -4.37
N GLN A 344 12.94 -16.55 -3.73
CA GLN A 344 12.16 -17.56 -4.42
C GLN A 344 10.71 -17.52 -3.98
N GLY A 345 9.79 -17.53 -4.95
CA GLY A 345 8.38 -17.73 -4.71
C GLY A 345 7.66 -16.52 -4.11
N PHE A 346 8.21 -15.31 -4.24
CA PHE A 346 7.49 -14.10 -3.87
C PHE A 346 6.29 -13.90 -4.77
N ARG A 347 5.17 -13.51 -4.16
CA ARG A 347 3.95 -13.19 -4.88
C ARG A 347 3.92 -11.71 -5.23
N THR A 348 3.29 -11.43 -6.38
CA THR A 348 3.00 -10.06 -6.79
C THR A 348 1.51 -9.86 -6.98
N ARG A 349 1.06 -8.63 -7.01
CA ARG A 349 -0.25 -8.29 -7.54
C ARG A 349 -0.35 -8.86 -8.96
N ASP A 350 -1.54 -9.04 -9.48
CA ASP A 350 -1.82 -9.83 -10.71
C ASP A 350 -1.53 -11.34 -10.61
N GLY A 351 -1.17 -11.85 -9.41
CA GLY A 351 -1.08 -13.27 -9.11
C GLY A 351 0.14 -13.99 -9.69
N HIS A 352 1.23 -13.26 -9.97
CA HIS A 352 2.47 -13.89 -10.43
C HIS A 352 3.32 -14.40 -9.27
N ASN A 353 4.13 -15.44 -9.52
CA ASN A 353 5.24 -15.84 -8.65
C ASN A 353 6.54 -15.36 -9.25
N VAL A 354 7.40 -14.79 -8.41
CA VAL A 354 8.69 -14.24 -8.83
C VAL A 354 9.83 -14.91 -8.06
N THR A 355 10.86 -15.30 -8.81
CA THR A 355 12.15 -15.74 -8.28
C THR A 355 13.21 -14.86 -8.94
N ALA A 356 14.13 -14.32 -8.17
CA ALA A 356 15.22 -13.51 -8.70
C ALA A 356 16.57 -13.95 -8.12
N VAL A 357 17.62 -13.89 -8.94
CA VAL A 357 19.00 -14.17 -8.56
C VAL A 357 19.87 -12.99 -8.97
N TRP A 358 20.74 -12.54 -8.08
CA TRP A 358 21.68 -11.46 -8.37
C TRP A 358 23.07 -11.77 -7.82
N GLU A 359 24.06 -11.20 -8.45
CA GLU A 359 25.47 -11.30 -8.09
C GLU A 359 26.19 -10.01 -8.49
N GLU A 360 27.13 -9.54 -7.66
CA GLU A 360 27.92 -8.33 -7.90
C GLU A 360 27.06 -7.11 -8.26
N ALA A 361 26.01 -6.90 -7.49
CA ALA A 361 25.02 -5.84 -7.67
C ALA A 361 24.21 -5.90 -8.99
N LYS A 362 24.30 -7.01 -9.74
CA LYS A 362 23.57 -7.19 -10.99
C LYS A 362 22.57 -8.34 -10.89
N VAL A 363 21.35 -8.13 -11.31
CA VAL A 363 20.39 -9.21 -11.51
C VAL A 363 20.90 -10.11 -12.62
N ARG A 364 20.98 -11.40 -12.34
CA ARG A 364 21.40 -12.43 -13.31
C ARG A 364 20.21 -13.11 -13.96
N SER A 365 19.16 -13.33 -13.18
CA SER A 365 17.92 -13.89 -13.73
C SER A 365 16.70 -13.48 -12.93
N VAL A 366 15.57 -13.40 -13.63
CA VAL A 366 14.24 -13.30 -13.05
C VAL A 366 13.37 -14.39 -13.66
N GLU A 367 12.82 -15.25 -12.81
CA GLU A 367 11.74 -16.14 -13.22
C GLU A 367 10.41 -15.52 -12.80
N ILE A 368 9.45 -15.45 -13.71
CA ILE A 368 8.09 -14.98 -13.45
C ILE A 368 7.08 -15.96 -14.01
N SER A 369 6.12 -16.37 -13.18
CA SER A 369 5.11 -17.34 -13.55
C SER A 369 3.75 -16.67 -13.69
N ALA A 370 3.15 -16.74 -14.89
CA ALA A 370 1.77 -16.34 -15.15
C ALA A 370 0.80 -17.43 -14.67
N THR A 371 0.54 -17.48 -13.38
CA THR A 371 -0.21 -18.60 -12.79
C THR A 371 -1.68 -18.62 -13.16
N LEU A 372 -2.33 -17.45 -13.30
CA LEU A 372 -3.78 -17.34 -13.28
C LEU A 372 -4.40 -16.83 -14.58
N LYS A 373 -3.79 -15.86 -15.26
CA LYS A 373 -4.27 -15.32 -16.55
C LYS A 373 -3.13 -15.01 -17.49
N ALA A 374 -3.41 -14.95 -18.79
CA ALA A 374 -2.49 -14.32 -19.75
C ALA A 374 -2.47 -12.81 -19.52
N ALA A 375 -1.29 -12.20 -19.58
CA ALA A 375 -1.15 -10.77 -19.33
C ALA A 375 0.10 -10.21 -20.01
N ASP A 376 0.05 -8.93 -20.34
CA ASP A 376 1.25 -8.17 -20.64
C ASP A 376 1.86 -7.73 -19.30
N VAL A 377 3.14 -8.03 -19.12
CA VAL A 377 3.87 -7.78 -17.88
C VAL A 377 5.09 -6.94 -18.18
N ARG A 378 5.28 -5.91 -17.39
CA ARG A 378 6.43 -5.03 -17.39
C ARG A 378 7.35 -5.43 -16.23
N VAL A 379 8.51 -5.97 -16.51
CA VAL A 379 9.49 -6.35 -15.50
C VAL A 379 10.60 -5.31 -15.49
N ARG A 380 10.55 -4.39 -14.52
CA ARG A 380 11.58 -3.37 -14.33
C ARG A 380 12.70 -3.91 -13.45
N ILE A 381 13.92 -3.86 -13.95
CA ILE A 381 15.11 -4.41 -13.30
C ILE A 381 16.06 -3.26 -12.98
N GLY A 382 16.15 -2.89 -11.71
CA GLY A 382 16.88 -1.70 -11.27
C GLY A 382 18.35 -1.68 -11.68
N THR A 383 19.00 -2.83 -11.72
CA THR A 383 20.40 -2.94 -12.14
C THR A 383 20.63 -2.73 -13.64
N LEU A 384 19.58 -2.60 -14.44
CA LEU A 384 19.65 -2.20 -15.86
C LEU A 384 19.51 -0.69 -16.05
N ARG A 385 19.16 0.07 -15.00
CA ARG A 385 18.99 1.51 -15.08
C ARG A 385 20.34 2.18 -15.33
N GLY A 386 20.43 2.95 -16.41
CA GLY A 386 21.66 3.62 -16.81
C GLY A 386 22.78 2.68 -17.28
N ASP A 387 22.60 1.36 -17.22
CA ASP A 387 23.52 0.40 -17.78
C ASP A 387 23.29 0.30 -19.29
N LYS A 388 24.37 0.51 -20.05
CA LYS A 388 24.40 0.33 -21.51
C LYS A 388 24.48 -1.16 -21.90
N THR A 389 24.02 -2.07 -21.03
CA THR A 389 23.99 -3.51 -21.37
C THR A 389 23.22 -3.67 -22.69
N PRO A 390 23.88 -4.18 -23.77
CA PRO A 390 23.22 -4.36 -25.04
C PRO A 390 21.99 -5.27 -24.92
N SER A 391 20.95 -5.00 -25.70
CA SER A 391 19.72 -5.83 -25.70
C SER A 391 20.01 -7.30 -25.97
N GLU A 392 21.09 -7.58 -26.72
CA GLU A 392 21.57 -8.93 -27.05
C GLU A 392 22.01 -9.75 -25.83
N LYS A 393 22.33 -9.10 -24.72
CA LYS A 393 22.66 -9.73 -23.44
C LYS A 393 21.43 -10.08 -22.56
N VAL A 394 20.24 -9.73 -23.00
CA VAL A 394 19.00 -10.09 -22.33
C VAL A 394 18.29 -11.18 -23.12
N HIS A 395 18.11 -12.32 -22.52
CA HIS A 395 17.44 -13.46 -23.11
C HIS A 395 16.16 -13.80 -22.39
N VAL A 396 15.06 -13.92 -23.12
CA VAL A 396 13.78 -14.36 -22.56
C VAL A 396 13.39 -15.69 -23.18
N SER A 397 13.06 -16.65 -22.33
CA SER A 397 12.62 -18.00 -22.73
C SER A 397 11.52 -18.52 -21.81
N ILE A 398 10.77 -19.49 -22.28
CA ILE A 398 9.86 -20.25 -21.41
C ILE A 398 10.70 -21.30 -20.67
N LYS A 399 10.56 -21.40 -19.36
CA LYS A 399 11.29 -22.37 -18.52
C LYS A 399 11.07 -23.79 -19.03
N GLY A 400 12.18 -24.51 -19.29
CA GLY A 400 12.16 -25.83 -19.87
C GLY A 400 12.06 -25.86 -21.40
N SER A 401 12.15 -24.72 -22.08
CA SER A 401 12.20 -24.59 -23.53
C SER A 401 13.40 -23.78 -23.96
N SER A 402 14.06 -24.20 -25.04
CA SER A 402 15.14 -23.44 -25.66
C SER A 402 14.65 -22.38 -26.66
N LYS A 403 13.32 -22.31 -26.91
CA LYS A 403 12.76 -21.33 -27.84
C LYS A 403 12.78 -19.95 -27.24
N PRO A 404 13.36 -18.95 -27.91
CA PRO A 404 13.32 -17.56 -27.46
C PRO A 404 11.89 -17.02 -27.48
N VAL A 405 11.60 -16.16 -26.53
CA VAL A 405 10.34 -15.39 -26.45
C VAL A 405 10.60 -13.98 -26.96
N VAL A 406 9.69 -13.47 -27.76
CA VAL A 406 9.74 -12.08 -28.22
C VAL A 406 9.40 -11.16 -27.04
N PHE A 407 10.22 -10.15 -26.84
CA PHE A 407 10.03 -9.12 -25.82
C PHE A 407 10.45 -7.76 -26.40
N THR A 408 9.98 -6.68 -25.77
CA THR A 408 10.51 -5.33 -25.97
C THR A 408 11.30 -4.90 -24.74
N ARG A 409 12.34 -4.12 -24.95
CA ARG A 409 13.08 -3.48 -23.86
C ARG A 409 12.91 -1.97 -23.94
N GLU A 410 12.49 -1.39 -22.83
CA GLU A 410 12.34 0.06 -22.61
C GLU A 410 13.25 0.44 -21.44
N GLU A 411 14.47 0.90 -21.72
CA GLU A 411 15.52 1.21 -20.73
C GLU A 411 15.79 0.03 -19.77
N ASP A 412 15.31 0.12 -18.52
CA ASP A 412 15.46 -0.88 -17.46
C ASP A 412 14.28 -1.88 -17.40
N THR A 413 13.32 -1.75 -18.32
CA THR A 413 12.07 -2.51 -18.31
C THR A 413 11.99 -3.50 -19.48
N ILE A 414 11.72 -4.76 -19.17
CA ILE A 414 11.42 -5.82 -20.11
C ILE A 414 9.90 -5.97 -20.20
N VAL A 415 9.36 -5.83 -21.40
CA VAL A 415 7.91 -5.97 -21.65
C VAL A 415 7.69 -7.26 -22.44
N LEU A 416 6.83 -8.14 -21.91
CA LEU A 416 6.50 -9.42 -22.53
C LEU A 416 5.05 -9.81 -22.29
N THR A 417 4.47 -10.49 -23.29
CA THR A 417 3.15 -11.11 -23.17
C THR A 417 3.30 -12.52 -22.61
N MET A 418 2.71 -12.76 -21.47
CA MET A 418 2.80 -14.04 -20.77
C MET A 418 1.52 -14.86 -20.94
N ALA A 419 1.67 -16.15 -21.27
CA ALA A 419 0.58 -17.08 -21.36
C ALA A 419 0.28 -17.71 -19.98
N LYS A 420 -1.01 -17.94 -19.68
CA LYS A 420 -1.45 -18.59 -18.44
C LYS A 420 -0.73 -19.93 -18.20
N GLY A 421 -0.29 -20.14 -16.98
CA GLY A 421 0.34 -21.39 -16.53
C GLY A 421 1.78 -21.58 -16.99
N GLN A 422 2.37 -20.59 -17.66
CA GLN A 422 3.77 -20.66 -18.09
C GLN A 422 4.68 -19.86 -17.15
N THR A 423 5.92 -20.32 -17.03
CA THR A 423 6.99 -19.62 -16.34
C THR A 423 8.00 -19.10 -17.36
N TYR A 424 8.30 -17.83 -17.29
CA TYR A 424 9.26 -17.15 -18.13
C TYR A 424 10.56 -16.91 -17.37
N LEU A 425 11.68 -17.14 -18.04
CA LEU A 425 13.02 -16.85 -17.55
C LEU A 425 13.58 -15.68 -18.33
N ILE A 426 13.86 -14.60 -17.64
CA ILE A 426 14.64 -13.46 -18.12
C ILE A 426 16.06 -13.69 -17.61
N ALA A 427 17.01 -13.95 -18.47
CA ALA A 427 18.42 -14.11 -18.15
C ALA A 427 19.23 -12.92 -18.68
N ILE A 428 20.19 -12.46 -17.91
CA ILE A 428 21.04 -11.31 -18.24
C ILE A 428 22.49 -11.78 -18.16
N ASP A 429 23.15 -11.79 -19.31
CA ASP A 429 24.56 -12.18 -19.42
C ASP A 429 25.46 -11.15 -18.70
N PRO A 430 26.59 -11.63 -18.15
CA PRO A 430 27.58 -10.79 -17.47
C PRO A 430 28.13 -9.63 -18.28
#